data_16e59afad6939006b89806f24ce97da3
#
_entry.id   16e59afad6939006b89806f24ce97da3
#
_cell.length_a   1.000
_cell.length_b   1.000
_cell.length_c   1.000
_cell.angle_alpha   90.00
_cell.angle_beta   90.00
_cell.angle_gamma   90.00
#
_symmetry.space_group_name_H-M   'P 1'
#
loop_
_entity.id
_entity.type
_entity.pdbx_description
1 polymer ?
#
loop_
_entity_poly.entity_id
_entity_poly.type
_entity_poly.pdbx_seq_one_letter_code
_entity_poly.pdbx_strand_id
1 'polypeptide(L)'
;MIKWGIIGAGNIANRFANSLEEVTDGELYAVANRTIDKAEAFKANHPCEEAYGSYQELLDDDQVDAVYIALPHKYHLEWVLKAIQADKAILCEKPATMNQAEVSKIEAALDAKPVFFMEAMKSRFTPAYQAVKELVAQGEIGEVHTVITSLCRKFDESNASYHFEKGQGGCLLDMGVYNAALLEDFLPGEFVLTNLDYKLHDSQVEVYVNAVFDVNGKKAVLESGFDRLIDAKAVIKGTKGEIVLYDFHRPTKFDLIVDDRVTNNEILNIVDDFYGEITHVHANLKAGRLESNRMPMADTKKFAAIIDQLKAEIF
;
A
#
# COMPACT_ATOMS: atom_id res chain seq x y z
N MET A 1 16.38 -7.50 18.72
CA MET A 1 15.63 -8.08 17.60
C MET A 1 14.20 -7.60 17.74
N ILE A 2 13.54 -7.15 16.68
CA ILE A 2 12.15 -6.69 16.73
C ILE A 2 11.23 -7.89 16.58
N LYS A 3 10.36 -8.11 17.55
CA LYS A 3 9.42 -9.22 17.60
C LYS A 3 8.10 -8.82 16.93
N TRP A 4 7.80 -9.45 15.80
CA TRP A 4 6.59 -9.18 15.04
C TRP A 4 5.45 -10.10 15.42
N GLY A 5 4.27 -9.50 15.59
CA GLY A 5 2.99 -10.19 15.62
C GLY A 5 2.23 -10.00 14.31
N ILE A 6 1.69 -11.06 13.72
CA ILE A 6 0.85 -10.97 12.52
C ILE A 6 -0.62 -11.11 12.91
N ILE A 7 -1.43 -10.10 12.56
CA ILE A 7 -2.88 -10.09 12.74
C ILE A 7 -3.54 -10.47 11.41
N GLY A 8 -3.98 -11.73 11.30
CA GLY A 8 -4.56 -12.32 10.09
C GLY A 8 -3.61 -13.26 9.36
N ALA A 9 -3.98 -14.54 9.23
CA ALA A 9 -3.18 -15.62 8.63
C ALA A 9 -3.60 -15.87 7.16
N GLY A 10 -3.64 -14.82 6.33
CA GLY A 10 -4.02 -14.87 4.92
C GLY A 10 -2.82 -14.99 3.96
N ASN A 11 -3.11 -14.95 2.65
CA ASN A 11 -2.06 -15.04 1.62
C ASN A 11 -1.01 -13.92 1.71
N ILE A 12 -1.44 -12.69 2.03
CA ILE A 12 -0.52 -11.56 2.13
C ILE A 12 0.38 -11.70 3.37
N ALA A 13 -0.15 -12.25 4.47
CA ALA A 13 0.60 -12.55 5.68
C ALA A 13 1.72 -13.57 5.44
N ASN A 14 1.46 -14.61 4.63
CA ASN A 14 2.50 -15.59 4.25
C ASN A 14 3.65 -14.92 3.48
N ARG A 15 3.34 -13.99 2.57
CA ARG A 15 4.38 -13.25 1.84
C ARG A 15 5.22 -12.37 2.77
N PHE A 16 4.56 -11.67 3.69
CA PHE A 16 5.25 -10.86 4.70
C PHE A 16 6.16 -11.72 5.58
N ALA A 17 5.67 -12.87 6.08
CA ALA A 17 6.45 -13.78 6.92
C ALA A 17 7.69 -14.31 6.18
N ASN A 18 7.56 -14.74 4.91
CA ASN A 18 8.70 -15.17 4.08
C ASN A 18 9.75 -14.06 3.93
N SER A 19 9.32 -12.83 3.74
CA SER A 19 10.25 -11.70 3.61
C SER A 19 10.91 -11.36 4.95
N LEU A 20 10.16 -11.46 6.06
CA LEU A 20 10.68 -11.20 7.40
C LEU A 20 11.78 -12.20 7.81
N GLU A 21 11.71 -13.47 7.38
CA GLU A 21 12.75 -14.48 7.63
C GLU A 21 14.13 -14.07 7.11
N GLU A 22 14.18 -13.25 6.05
CA GLU A 22 15.43 -12.74 5.46
C GLU A 22 15.94 -11.45 6.13
N VAL A 23 15.20 -10.92 7.12
CA VAL A 23 15.56 -9.70 7.84
C VAL A 23 16.27 -10.03 9.15
N THR A 24 17.57 -9.73 9.22
CA THR A 24 18.48 -10.20 10.30
C THR A 24 18.19 -9.65 11.69
N ASP A 25 17.40 -8.56 11.79
CA ASP A 25 17.13 -7.85 13.05
C ASP A 25 15.65 -7.88 13.45
N GLY A 26 14.87 -8.76 12.81
CA GLY A 26 13.48 -9.07 13.12
C GLY A 26 13.23 -10.56 13.26
N GLU A 27 12.17 -10.91 13.93
CA GLU A 27 11.67 -12.28 14.03
C GLU A 27 10.14 -12.29 14.03
N LEU A 28 9.55 -13.31 13.42
CA LEU A 28 8.15 -13.61 13.61
C LEU A 28 8.00 -14.27 15.00
N TYR A 29 7.40 -13.52 15.94
CA TYR A 29 7.18 -14.01 17.30
C TYR A 29 5.81 -14.64 17.47
N ALA A 30 4.76 -14.02 16.90
CA ALA A 30 3.39 -14.46 17.08
C ALA A 30 2.54 -14.31 15.83
N VAL A 31 1.53 -15.16 15.70
CA VAL A 31 0.46 -15.02 14.72
C VAL A 31 -0.90 -15.17 15.38
N ALA A 32 -1.87 -14.36 14.96
CA ALA A 32 -3.24 -14.46 15.42
C ALA A 32 -4.24 -14.61 14.27
N ASN A 33 -5.25 -15.45 14.48
CA ASN A 33 -6.41 -15.55 13.60
C ASN A 33 -7.66 -15.79 14.43
N ARG A 34 -8.84 -15.37 13.95
CA ARG A 34 -10.14 -15.64 14.63
C ARG A 34 -10.45 -17.13 14.83
N THR A 35 -9.78 -17.98 14.08
CA THR A 35 -9.83 -19.44 14.21
C THR A 35 -8.44 -19.91 14.57
N ILE A 36 -8.28 -20.48 15.77
CA ILE A 36 -6.98 -20.95 16.27
C ILE A 36 -6.32 -21.94 15.29
N ASP A 37 -7.07 -22.85 14.68
CA ASP A 37 -6.54 -23.84 13.73
C ASP A 37 -5.83 -23.17 12.54
N LYS A 38 -6.28 -21.97 12.11
CA LYS A 38 -5.62 -21.21 11.04
C LYS A 38 -4.33 -20.56 11.53
N ALA A 39 -4.28 -20.10 12.77
CA ALA A 39 -3.06 -19.57 13.35
C ALA A 39 -2.02 -20.69 13.55
N GLU A 40 -2.42 -21.85 14.02
CA GLU A 40 -1.55 -23.03 14.16
C GLU A 40 -1.05 -23.55 12.81
N ALA A 41 -1.91 -23.60 11.80
CA ALA A 41 -1.51 -23.97 10.43
C ALA A 41 -0.51 -22.95 9.84
N PHE A 42 -0.66 -21.66 10.12
CA PHE A 42 0.29 -20.64 9.72
C PHE A 42 1.62 -20.81 10.44
N LYS A 43 1.60 -21.01 11.75
CA LYS A 43 2.79 -21.29 12.58
C LYS A 43 3.57 -22.54 12.11
N ALA A 44 2.86 -23.55 11.63
CA ALA A 44 3.52 -24.76 11.08
C ALA A 44 4.32 -24.48 9.80
N ASN A 45 3.91 -23.48 9.00
CA ASN A 45 4.61 -23.07 7.80
C ASN A 45 5.65 -21.97 8.04
N HIS A 46 5.43 -21.11 9.04
CA HIS A 46 6.28 -20.00 9.44
C HIS A 46 6.54 -20.11 10.96
N PRO A 47 7.59 -20.83 11.38
CA PRO A 47 7.87 -21.07 12.78
C PRO A 47 7.90 -19.79 13.61
N CYS A 48 7.13 -19.75 14.69
CA CYS A 48 7.08 -18.66 15.65
C CYS A 48 6.78 -19.22 17.06
N GLU A 49 6.94 -18.39 18.09
CA GLU A 49 6.75 -18.85 19.48
C GLU A 49 5.27 -19.08 19.79
N GLU A 50 4.37 -18.17 19.37
CA GLU A 50 2.98 -18.17 19.78
C GLU A 50 1.98 -18.17 18.61
N ALA A 51 0.85 -18.84 18.81
CA ALA A 51 -0.31 -18.79 17.92
C ALA A 51 -1.56 -18.50 18.75
N TYR A 52 -2.31 -17.48 18.39
CA TYR A 52 -3.47 -17.00 19.13
C TYR A 52 -4.79 -17.20 18.36
N GLY A 53 -5.84 -17.59 19.06
CA GLY A 53 -7.21 -17.69 18.54
C GLY A 53 -7.95 -16.34 18.51
N SER A 54 -7.33 -15.30 19.04
CA SER A 54 -7.87 -13.94 19.12
C SER A 54 -6.78 -12.92 18.80
N TYR A 55 -7.14 -11.90 18.02
CA TYR A 55 -6.24 -10.77 17.74
C TYR A 55 -5.92 -9.95 18.98
N GLN A 56 -6.86 -9.92 19.97
CA GLN A 56 -6.63 -9.22 21.23
C GLN A 56 -5.56 -9.91 22.08
N GLU A 57 -5.57 -11.25 22.16
CA GLU A 57 -4.54 -12.00 22.88
C GLU A 57 -3.12 -11.69 22.36
N LEU A 58 -2.96 -11.55 21.04
CA LEU A 58 -1.68 -11.13 20.46
C LEU A 58 -1.31 -9.70 20.87
N LEU A 59 -2.27 -8.77 20.89
CA LEU A 59 -2.02 -7.39 21.30
C LEU A 59 -1.69 -7.27 22.80
N ASP A 60 -2.26 -8.15 23.63
CA ASP A 60 -2.05 -8.20 25.08
C ASP A 60 -0.70 -8.85 25.45
N ASP A 61 0.02 -9.45 24.50
CA ASP A 61 1.33 -10.04 24.73
C ASP A 61 2.44 -8.96 24.72
N ASP A 62 3.05 -8.75 25.89
CA ASP A 62 4.13 -7.78 26.10
C ASP A 62 5.43 -8.10 25.31
N GLN A 63 5.56 -9.31 24.78
CA GLN A 63 6.73 -9.72 23.98
C GLN A 63 6.63 -9.25 22.53
N VAL A 64 5.44 -8.86 22.05
CA VAL A 64 5.24 -8.34 20.70
C VAL A 64 5.62 -6.86 20.66
N ASP A 65 6.62 -6.49 19.85
CA ASP A 65 7.06 -5.11 19.66
C ASP A 65 6.27 -4.38 18.56
N ALA A 66 6.03 -5.08 17.45
CA ALA A 66 5.37 -4.54 16.27
C ALA A 66 4.32 -5.50 15.72
N VAL A 67 3.26 -4.95 15.15
CA VAL A 67 2.20 -5.76 14.51
C VAL A 67 2.07 -5.44 13.03
N TYR A 68 1.94 -6.50 12.23
CA TYR A 68 1.54 -6.42 10.83
C TYR A 68 0.05 -6.77 10.72
N ILE A 69 -0.78 -5.80 10.29
CA ILE A 69 -2.22 -5.98 10.17
C ILE A 69 -2.55 -6.38 8.73
N ALA A 70 -2.90 -7.67 8.53
CA ALA A 70 -3.14 -8.32 7.25
C ALA A 70 -4.59 -8.82 7.14
N LEU A 71 -5.53 -7.91 7.33
CA LEU A 71 -6.97 -8.17 7.35
C LEU A 71 -7.66 -7.62 6.08
N PRO A 72 -8.93 -8.00 5.81
CA PRO A 72 -9.76 -7.25 4.87
C PRO A 72 -9.96 -5.79 5.31
N HIS A 73 -9.99 -4.87 4.34
CA HIS A 73 -9.90 -3.42 4.52
C HIS A 73 -10.80 -2.85 5.63
N LYS A 74 -12.06 -3.29 5.70
CA LYS A 74 -13.04 -2.81 6.71
C LYS A 74 -12.65 -3.05 8.16
N TYR A 75 -11.68 -3.93 8.42
CA TYR A 75 -11.23 -4.25 9.78
C TYR A 75 -9.95 -3.50 10.18
N HIS A 76 -9.28 -2.81 9.23
CA HIS A 76 -8.01 -2.13 9.50
C HIS A 76 -8.15 -1.09 10.61
N LEU A 77 -9.10 -0.16 10.49
CA LEU A 77 -9.30 0.90 11.49
C LEU A 77 -9.46 0.33 12.91
N GLU A 78 -10.33 -0.68 13.08
CA GLU A 78 -10.57 -1.27 14.41
C GLU A 78 -9.27 -1.77 15.04
N TRP A 79 -8.49 -2.54 14.27
CA TRP A 79 -7.30 -3.20 14.80
C TRP A 79 -6.10 -2.26 14.89
N VAL A 80 -6.02 -1.23 14.06
CA VAL A 80 -5.06 -0.14 14.22
C VAL A 80 -5.31 0.61 15.53
N LEU A 81 -6.56 0.99 15.83
CA LEU A 81 -6.90 1.69 17.07
C LEU A 81 -6.60 0.83 18.32
N LYS A 82 -6.88 -0.47 18.27
CA LYS A 82 -6.56 -1.40 19.36
C LYS A 82 -5.06 -1.60 19.54
N ALA A 83 -4.29 -1.67 18.44
CA ALA A 83 -2.83 -1.77 18.48
C ALA A 83 -2.20 -0.50 19.07
N ILE A 84 -2.72 0.70 18.73
CA ILE A 84 -2.33 1.96 19.39
C ILE A 84 -2.57 1.88 20.91
N GLN A 85 -3.75 1.40 21.33
CA GLN A 85 -4.07 1.25 22.77
C GLN A 85 -3.15 0.25 23.48
N ALA A 86 -2.66 -0.76 22.78
CA ALA A 86 -1.73 -1.77 23.27
C ALA A 86 -0.24 -1.39 23.16
N ASP A 87 0.08 -0.13 22.82
CA ASP A 87 1.47 0.38 22.66
C ASP A 87 2.30 -0.38 21.60
N LYS A 88 1.66 -0.98 20.59
CA LYS A 88 2.38 -1.69 19.54
C LYS A 88 2.76 -0.75 18.39
N ALA A 89 3.96 -0.91 17.85
CA ALA A 89 4.29 -0.34 16.54
C ALA A 89 3.45 -1.02 15.44
N ILE A 90 3.04 -0.26 14.42
CA ILE A 90 2.03 -0.74 13.47
C ILE A 90 2.52 -0.59 12.02
N LEU A 91 2.49 -1.69 11.29
CA LEU A 91 2.49 -1.73 9.83
C LEU A 91 1.13 -2.27 9.38
N CYS A 92 0.31 -1.43 8.77
CA CYS A 92 -1.03 -1.81 8.34
C CYS A 92 -1.09 -1.97 6.82
N GLU A 93 -1.62 -3.11 6.32
CA GLU A 93 -1.84 -3.31 4.88
C GLU A 93 -2.65 -2.17 4.24
N LYS A 94 -2.33 -1.94 2.98
CA LYS A 94 -3.04 -0.96 2.14
C LYS A 94 -4.43 -1.48 1.73
N PRO A 95 -5.40 -0.61 1.54
CA PRO A 95 -5.45 0.75 2.08
C PRO A 95 -5.58 0.67 3.60
N ALA A 96 -4.83 1.49 4.31
CA ALA A 96 -4.88 1.48 5.79
C ALA A 96 -6.28 1.85 6.32
N THR A 97 -7.08 2.52 5.51
CA THR A 97 -8.44 2.96 5.84
C THR A 97 -9.37 2.89 4.63
N MET A 98 -10.66 2.86 4.88
CA MET A 98 -11.70 2.87 3.85
C MET A 98 -11.96 4.26 3.26
N ASN A 99 -11.60 5.33 4.00
CA ASN A 99 -11.87 6.72 3.66
C ASN A 99 -11.06 7.69 4.53
N GLN A 100 -11.04 8.97 4.16
CA GLN A 100 -10.31 10.03 4.88
C GLN A 100 -10.81 10.25 6.31
N ALA A 101 -12.11 10.05 6.59
CA ALA A 101 -12.65 10.21 7.95
C ALA A 101 -12.08 9.14 8.91
N GLU A 102 -11.75 7.96 8.41
CA GLU A 102 -11.06 6.92 9.19
C GLU A 102 -9.59 7.27 9.42
N VAL A 103 -8.90 7.87 8.44
CA VAL A 103 -7.53 8.39 8.64
C VAL A 103 -7.51 9.39 9.80
N SER A 104 -8.45 10.32 9.84
CA SER A 104 -8.54 11.32 10.91
C SER A 104 -8.75 10.70 12.30
N LYS A 105 -9.41 9.53 12.39
CA LYS A 105 -9.52 8.80 13.66
C LYS A 105 -8.20 8.19 14.10
N ILE A 106 -7.40 7.67 13.15
CA ILE A 106 -6.06 7.16 13.44
C ILE A 106 -5.16 8.31 13.87
N GLU A 107 -5.17 9.45 13.14
CA GLU A 107 -4.42 10.66 13.52
C GLU A 107 -4.72 11.09 14.97
N ALA A 108 -6.01 11.22 15.31
CA ALA A 108 -6.41 11.61 16.66
C ALA A 108 -5.98 10.59 17.75
N ALA A 109 -5.98 9.29 17.41
CA ALA A 109 -5.53 8.26 18.34
C ALA A 109 -4.01 8.31 18.55
N LEU A 110 -3.22 8.55 17.49
CA LEU A 110 -1.78 8.71 17.54
C LEU A 110 -1.36 9.99 18.27
N ASP A 111 -2.12 11.09 18.13
CA ASP A 111 -1.91 12.33 18.88
C ASP A 111 -2.11 12.11 20.40
N ALA A 112 -3.10 11.29 20.76
CA ALA A 112 -3.40 10.98 22.15
C ALA A 112 -2.43 9.94 22.77
N LYS A 113 -1.98 8.98 21.96
CA LYS A 113 -1.06 7.91 22.37
C LYS A 113 -0.08 7.61 21.22
N PRO A 114 1.09 8.27 21.22
CA PRO A 114 2.04 8.14 20.13
C PRO A 114 2.70 6.77 20.06
N VAL A 115 2.51 6.06 18.95
CA VAL A 115 3.25 4.86 18.58
C VAL A 115 3.67 4.96 17.11
N PHE A 116 4.62 4.16 16.65
CA PHE A 116 4.97 4.12 15.25
C PHE A 116 3.79 3.57 14.42
N PHE A 117 3.40 4.30 13.39
CA PHE A 117 2.41 3.87 12.41
C PHE A 117 2.93 4.07 11.00
N MET A 118 2.70 3.07 10.12
CA MET A 118 2.95 3.18 8.68
C MET A 118 1.92 2.35 7.91
N GLU A 119 1.36 2.92 6.83
CA GLU A 119 0.63 2.15 5.82
C GLU A 119 1.61 1.37 4.95
N ALA A 120 1.33 0.10 4.67
CA ALA A 120 2.19 -0.80 3.90
C ALA A 120 2.09 -0.52 2.39
N MET A 121 2.60 0.61 1.95
CA MET A 121 2.70 0.98 0.55
C MET A 121 4.03 0.48 -0.03
N LYS A 122 4.19 -0.82 -0.08
CA LYS A 122 5.44 -1.53 -0.41
C LYS A 122 6.12 -1.07 -1.71
N SER A 123 5.36 -0.62 -2.72
CA SER A 123 5.91 -0.10 -3.97
C SER A 123 6.96 1.00 -3.75
N ARG A 124 6.72 1.90 -2.79
CA ARG A 124 7.60 3.00 -2.44
C ARG A 124 8.96 2.56 -1.89
N PHE A 125 9.09 1.31 -1.44
CA PHE A 125 10.29 0.78 -0.80
C PHE A 125 11.11 -0.12 -1.72
N THR A 126 10.63 -0.39 -2.94
CA THR A 126 11.39 -1.16 -3.93
C THR A 126 12.53 -0.34 -4.54
N PRO A 127 13.70 -0.96 -4.81
CA PRO A 127 14.86 -0.25 -5.38
C PRO A 127 14.56 0.46 -6.71
N ALA A 128 13.79 -0.19 -7.60
CA ALA A 128 13.43 0.41 -8.91
C ALA A 128 12.55 1.67 -8.74
N TYR A 129 11.60 1.67 -7.80
CA TYR A 129 10.78 2.85 -7.52
C TYR A 129 11.62 4.01 -6.98
N GLN A 130 12.53 3.72 -6.06
CA GLN A 130 13.43 4.72 -5.50
C GLN A 130 14.36 5.31 -6.58
N ALA A 131 14.91 4.47 -7.47
CA ALA A 131 15.72 4.94 -8.59
C ALA A 131 14.94 5.89 -9.51
N VAL A 132 13.67 5.58 -9.81
CA VAL A 132 12.81 6.47 -10.60
C VAL A 132 12.57 7.80 -9.88
N LYS A 133 12.31 7.80 -8.56
CA LYS A 133 12.18 9.03 -7.77
C LYS A 133 13.46 9.87 -7.81
N GLU A 134 14.62 9.25 -7.72
CA GLU A 134 15.92 9.93 -7.80
C GLU A 134 16.16 10.55 -9.17
N LEU A 135 15.90 9.82 -10.27
CA LEU A 135 16.04 10.35 -11.64
C LEU A 135 15.14 11.57 -11.88
N VAL A 136 13.90 11.52 -11.41
CA VAL A 136 12.96 12.66 -11.49
C VAL A 136 13.48 13.84 -10.67
N ALA A 137 13.94 13.60 -9.44
CA ALA A 137 14.47 14.63 -8.55
C ALA A 137 15.76 15.28 -9.10
N GLN A 138 16.59 14.53 -9.83
CA GLN A 138 17.79 15.02 -10.53
C GLN A 138 17.45 15.80 -11.79
N GLY A 139 16.19 15.79 -12.25
CA GLY A 139 15.73 16.52 -13.43
C GLY A 139 16.07 15.86 -14.76
N GLU A 140 16.32 14.54 -14.76
CA GLU A 140 16.66 13.76 -15.98
C GLU A 140 15.58 13.88 -17.06
N ILE A 141 14.31 13.92 -16.67
CA ILE A 141 13.19 14.14 -17.60
C ILE A 141 12.66 15.59 -17.62
N GLY A 142 13.34 16.51 -16.90
CA GLY A 142 12.87 17.89 -16.74
C GLY A 142 11.68 18.00 -15.77
N GLU A 143 10.88 19.05 -15.93
CA GLU A 143 9.69 19.27 -15.08
C GLU A 143 8.57 18.29 -15.47
N VAL A 144 8.07 17.53 -14.49
CA VAL A 144 6.94 16.58 -14.70
C VAL A 144 5.65 17.38 -14.92
N HIS A 145 4.92 17.06 -15.98
CA HIS A 145 3.66 17.68 -16.35
C HIS A 145 2.51 16.69 -16.59
N THR A 146 2.81 15.40 -16.75
CA THR A 146 1.78 14.37 -16.95
C THR A 146 2.21 13.07 -16.29
N VAL A 147 1.32 12.46 -15.53
CA VAL A 147 1.50 11.10 -14.99
C VAL A 147 0.28 10.26 -15.35
N ILE A 148 0.51 9.10 -15.96
CA ILE A 148 -0.55 8.16 -16.37
C ILE A 148 -0.26 6.83 -15.69
N THR A 149 -1.24 6.32 -14.96
CA THR A 149 -1.13 5.03 -14.27
C THR A 149 -2.25 4.09 -14.71
N SER A 150 -1.91 2.82 -14.98
CA SER A 150 -2.88 1.78 -15.28
C SER A 150 -2.55 0.53 -14.48
N LEU A 151 -3.51 0.04 -13.68
CA LEU A 151 -3.42 -1.20 -12.94
C LEU A 151 -4.76 -1.93 -13.05
N CYS A 152 -4.86 -2.82 -14.02
CA CYS A 152 -6.07 -3.61 -14.27
C CYS A 152 -5.72 -5.09 -14.31
N ARG A 153 -6.47 -5.89 -13.57
CA ARG A 153 -6.36 -7.37 -13.56
C ARG A 153 -7.75 -7.98 -13.59
N LYS A 154 -7.95 -8.93 -14.46
CA LYS A 154 -9.22 -9.66 -14.48
C LYS A 154 -9.29 -10.59 -13.27
N PHE A 155 -10.22 -10.31 -12.36
CA PHE A 155 -10.52 -11.15 -11.22
C PHE A 155 -11.54 -12.21 -11.59
N ASP A 156 -11.37 -13.42 -11.06
CA ASP A 156 -12.36 -14.49 -11.15
C ASP A 156 -13.35 -14.33 -9.99
N GLU A 157 -14.60 -13.99 -10.33
CA GLU A 157 -15.67 -13.80 -9.34
C GLU A 157 -15.98 -15.07 -8.53
N SER A 158 -15.73 -16.26 -9.10
CA SER A 158 -15.95 -17.53 -8.38
C SER A 158 -14.98 -17.76 -7.22
N ASN A 159 -13.82 -17.11 -7.28
CA ASN A 159 -12.79 -17.08 -6.22
C ASN A 159 -12.78 -15.75 -5.47
N ALA A 160 -13.77 -14.89 -5.73
CA ALA A 160 -13.85 -13.57 -5.17
C ALA A 160 -14.13 -13.61 -3.68
N SER A 161 -13.16 -13.16 -2.93
CA SER A 161 -13.31 -12.83 -1.52
C SER A 161 -14.08 -11.50 -1.40
N TYR A 162 -13.74 -10.68 -0.45
CA TYR A 162 -14.36 -9.38 -0.18
C TYR A 162 -14.30 -8.34 -1.35
N HIS A 163 -13.57 -8.59 -2.43
CA HIS A 163 -13.37 -7.63 -3.53
C HIS A 163 -14.68 -7.20 -4.22
N PHE A 164 -15.67 -8.08 -4.23
CA PHE A 164 -17.00 -7.79 -4.78
C PHE A 164 -18.08 -7.56 -3.69
N GLU A 165 -17.68 -7.41 -2.43
CA GLU A 165 -18.62 -7.11 -1.36
C GLU A 165 -18.89 -5.60 -1.27
N LYS A 166 -20.17 -5.21 -1.30
CA LYS A 166 -20.60 -3.84 -1.10
C LYS A 166 -20.07 -3.29 0.23
N GLY A 167 -19.49 -2.09 0.18
CA GLY A 167 -19.01 -1.37 1.36
C GLY A 167 -17.57 -1.70 1.78
N GLN A 168 -16.91 -2.68 1.14
CA GLN A 168 -15.46 -2.91 1.36
C GLN A 168 -14.69 -3.32 0.10
N GLY A 169 -15.38 -3.75 -0.93
CA GLY A 169 -14.77 -4.12 -2.22
C GLY A 169 -14.54 -2.93 -3.13
N GLY A 170 -14.25 -3.27 -4.39
CA GLY A 170 -14.01 -2.31 -5.46
C GLY A 170 -12.54 -2.18 -5.84
N CYS A 171 -12.30 -1.87 -7.11
CA CYS A 171 -10.96 -1.77 -7.67
C CYS A 171 -10.18 -0.55 -7.14
N LEU A 172 -10.86 0.50 -6.69
CA LEU A 172 -10.22 1.70 -6.14
C LEU A 172 -9.48 1.41 -4.83
N LEU A 173 -10.10 0.68 -3.91
CA LEU A 173 -9.47 0.36 -2.62
C LEU A 173 -8.34 -0.66 -2.77
N ASP A 174 -8.50 -1.67 -3.64
CA ASP A 174 -7.48 -2.71 -3.76
C ASP A 174 -6.29 -2.30 -4.63
N MET A 175 -6.56 -1.73 -5.81
CA MET A 175 -5.53 -1.38 -6.80
C MET A 175 -5.40 0.14 -6.98
N GLY A 176 -6.50 0.88 -6.98
CA GLY A 176 -6.51 2.33 -7.18
C GLY A 176 -5.68 3.11 -6.17
N VAL A 177 -5.51 2.59 -4.96
CA VAL A 177 -4.64 3.18 -3.94
C VAL A 177 -3.17 3.23 -4.37
N TYR A 178 -2.67 2.24 -5.12
CA TYR A 178 -1.32 2.29 -5.70
C TYR A 178 -1.19 3.38 -6.77
N ASN A 179 -2.26 3.55 -7.58
CA ASN A 179 -2.32 4.63 -8.56
C ASN A 179 -2.27 5.99 -7.86
N ALA A 180 -3.12 6.19 -6.84
CA ALA A 180 -3.18 7.44 -6.06
C ALA A 180 -1.82 7.76 -5.41
N ALA A 181 -1.14 6.75 -4.83
CA ALA A 181 0.17 6.91 -4.22
C ALA A 181 1.23 7.37 -5.23
N LEU A 182 1.26 6.76 -6.42
CA LEU A 182 2.22 7.14 -7.47
C LEU A 182 1.90 8.53 -8.04
N LEU A 183 0.63 8.86 -8.26
CA LEU A 183 0.23 10.18 -8.75
C LEU A 183 0.68 11.27 -7.77
N GLU A 184 0.46 11.11 -6.48
CA GLU A 184 0.89 12.06 -5.44
C GLU A 184 2.42 12.17 -5.36
N ASP A 185 3.16 11.08 -5.55
CA ASP A 185 4.63 11.10 -5.52
C ASP A 185 5.27 11.94 -6.65
N PHE A 186 4.64 11.97 -7.83
CA PHE A 186 5.21 12.62 -9.01
C PHE A 186 4.46 13.89 -9.44
N LEU A 187 3.25 14.10 -8.96
CA LEU A 187 2.46 15.32 -9.16
C LEU A 187 1.79 15.75 -7.85
N PRO A 188 2.59 16.14 -6.82
CA PRO A 188 2.00 16.55 -5.55
C PRO A 188 1.14 17.81 -5.72
N GLY A 189 -0.06 17.81 -5.12
CA GLY A 189 -0.96 18.95 -5.17
C GLY A 189 -2.43 18.62 -4.92
N GLU A 190 -3.30 19.55 -5.27
CA GLU A 190 -4.74 19.37 -5.22
C GLU A 190 -5.22 18.68 -6.51
N PHE A 191 -5.86 17.53 -6.37
CA PHE A 191 -6.40 16.75 -7.48
C PHE A 191 -7.82 17.21 -7.80
N VAL A 192 -7.99 17.93 -8.92
CA VAL A 192 -9.31 18.38 -9.41
C VAL A 192 -9.78 17.41 -10.49
N LEU A 193 -10.84 16.65 -10.22
CA LEU A 193 -11.40 15.69 -11.18
C LEU A 193 -11.97 16.42 -12.40
N THR A 194 -11.51 16.06 -13.60
CA THR A 194 -11.95 16.68 -14.87
C THR A 194 -12.69 15.71 -15.78
N ASN A 195 -12.46 14.42 -15.66
CA ASN A 195 -13.19 13.38 -16.39
C ASN A 195 -13.23 12.09 -15.57
N LEU A 196 -14.35 11.37 -15.64
CA LEU A 196 -14.55 10.09 -14.97
C LEU A 196 -15.35 9.16 -15.89
N ASP A 197 -14.77 7.98 -16.14
CA ASP A 197 -15.45 6.83 -16.73
C ASP A 197 -15.37 5.65 -15.77
N TYR A 198 -16.48 4.97 -15.54
CA TYR A 198 -16.52 3.86 -14.59
C TYR A 198 -17.54 2.78 -14.96
N LYS A 199 -17.36 1.60 -14.37
CA LYS A 199 -18.31 0.50 -14.48
C LYS A 199 -18.55 -0.11 -13.10
N LEU A 200 -19.82 -0.32 -12.79
CA LEU A 200 -20.25 -1.03 -11.59
C LEU A 200 -20.52 -2.51 -11.88
N HIS A 201 -20.24 -3.33 -10.90
CA HIS A 201 -20.69 -4.71 -10.79
C HIS A 201 -22.13 -4.76 -10.26
N ASP A 202 -22.82 -5.91 -10.42
CA ASP A 202 -24.18 -6.12 -9.90
C ASP A 202 -24.25 -5.94 -8.36
N SER A 203 -23.17 -6.23 -7.65
CA SER A 203 -23.03 -5.99 -6.19
C SER A 203 -22.84 -4.54 -5.81
N GLN A 204 -22.89 -3.61 -6.76
CA GLN A 204 -22.69 -2.17 -6.53
C GLN A 204 -21.30 -1.81 -5.98
N VAL A 205 -20.26 -2.47 -6.49
CA VAL A 205 -18.87 -2.05 -6.33
C VAL A 205 -18.31 -1.62 -7.69
N GLU A 206 -17.37 -0.70 -7.71
CA GLU A 206 -16.69 -0.28 -8.92
C GLU A 206 -15.69 -1.37 -9.36
N VAL A 207 -15.89 -1.89 -10.58
CA VAL A 207 -14.99 -2.90 -11.20
C VAL A 207 -14.09 -2.30 -12.26
N TYR A 208 -14.31 -1.06 -12.63
CA TYR A 208 -13.44 -0.29 -13.50
C TYR A 208 -13.63 1.19 -13.21
N VAL A 209 -12.51 1.91 -13.17
CA VAL A 209 -12.47 3.37 -13.05
C VAL A 209 -11.32 3.89 -13.91
N ASN A 210 -11.62 4.90 -14.74
CA ASN A 210 -10.63 5.73 -15.43
C ASN A 210 -10.95 7.18 -15.11
N ALA A 211 -10.08 7.82 -14.36
CA ALA A 211 -10.22 9.19 -13.87
C ALA A 211 -9.09 10.07 -14.40
N VAL A 212 -9.43 11.26 -14.83
CA VAL A 212 -8.47 12.29 -15.24
C VAL A 212 -8.59 13.47 -14.28
N PHE A 213 -7.45 13.89 -13.75
CA PHE A 213 -7.35 15.03 -12.86
C PHE A 213 -6.48 16.13 -13.47
N ASP A 214 -6.84 17.38 -13.19
CA ASP A 214 -5.93 18.52 -13.22
C ASP A 214 -5.26 18.66 -11.85
N VAL A 215 -3.94 18.81 -11.85
CA VAL A 215 -3.14 19.05 -10.64
C VAL A 215 -2.28 20.29 -10.90
N ASN A 216 -2.79 21.46 -10.56
CA ASN A 216 -2.12 22.75 -10.80
C ASN A 216 -1.70 22.95 -12.28
N GLY A 217 -2.59 22.64 -13.22
CA GLY A 217 -2.38 22.74 -14.66
C GLY A 217 -1.61 21.56 -15.28
N LYS A 218 -1.35 20.51 -14.49
CA LYS A 218 -0.68 19.26 -14.91
C LYS A 218 -1.70 18.12 -14.95
N LYS A 219 -1.45 17.12 -15.80
CA LYS A 219 -2.40 16.02 -16.03
C LYS A 219 -2.03 14.79 -15.22
N ALA A 220 -2.97 14.28 -14.42
CA ALA A 220 -2.88 12.98 -13.76
C ALA A 220 -3.98 12.04 -14.27
N VAL A 221 -3.65 10.77 -14.53
CA VAL A 221 -4.61 9.74 -14.96
C VAL A 221 -4.49 8.52 -14.06
N LEU A 222 -5.62 8.13 -13.47
CA LEU A 222 -5.78 6.93 -12.69
C LEU A 222 -6.65 5.95 -13.47
N GLU A 223 -6.13 4.76 -13.81
CA GLU A 223 -6.90 3.67 -14.39
C GLU A 223 -6.74 2.42 -13.53
N SER A 224 -7.85 1.90 -13.04
CA SER A 224 -7.91 0.73 -12.17
C SER A 224 -9.08 -0.17 -12.56
N GLY A 225 -8.91 -1.50 -12.55
CA GLY A 225 -10.01 -2.37 -12.94
C GLY A 225 -9.84 -3.84 -12.59
N PHE A 226 -10.98 -4.50 -12.27
CA PHE A 226 -11.11 -5.93 -12.02
C PHE A 226 -11.68 -6.71 -13.22
N ASP A 227 -12.27 -6.02 -14.20
CA ASP A 227 -13.03 -6.62 -15.30
C ASP A 227 -12.20 -6.85 -16.57
N ARG A 228 -10.97 -6.38 -16.61
CA ARG A 228 -10.09 -6.41 -17.78
C ARG A 228 -8.62 -6.63 -17.41
N LEU A 229 -7.83 -7.05 -18.41
CA LEU A 229 -6.38 -7.14 -18.28
C LEU A 229 -5.75 -6.01 -19.10
N ILE A 230 -5.00 -5.14 -18.43
CA ILE A 230 -4.15 -4.11 -19.02
C ILE A 230 -2.79 -4.21 -18.35
N ASP A 231 -1.70 -4.06 -19.10
CA ASP A 231 -0.35 -4.09 -18.54
C ASP A 231 -0.20 -3.02 -17.45
N ALA A 232 0.19 -3.48 -16.27
CA ALA A 232 0.41 -2.59 -15.14
C ALA A 232 1.62 -1.71 -15.40
N LYS A 233 1.40 -0.42 -15.62
CA LYS A 233 2.48 0.55 -15.86
C LYS A 233 2.12 1.96 -15.42
N ALA A 234 3.16 2.73 -15.13
CA ALA A 234 3.07 4.17 -14.97
C ALA A 234 3.95 4.87 -16.00
N VAL A 235 3.44 5.93 -16.61
CA VAL A 235 4.20 6.79 -17.54
C VAL A 235 4.30 8.18 -16.93
N ILE A 236 5.53 8.60 -16.61
CA ILE A 236 5.85 9.89 -16.00
C ILE A 236 6.49 10.75 -17.08
N LYS A 237 5.78 11.79 -17.54
CA LYS A 237 6.24 12.66 -18.62
C LYS A 237 6.71 14.00 -18.09
N GLY A 238 7.92 14.35 -18.49
CA GLY A 238 8.52 15.63 -18.20
C GLY A 238 8.84 16.42 -19.47
N THR A 239 9.37 17.63 -19.32
CA THR A 239 9.67 18.54 -20.42
C THR A 239 10.88 18.13 -21.29
N LYS A 240 11.71 17.18 -20.81
CA LYS A 240 12.90 16.68 -21.52
C LYS A 240 12.83 15.20 -21.90
N GLY A 241 11.87 14.47 -21.35
CA GLY A 241 11.77 13.03 -21.58
C GLY A 241 10.64 12.39 -20.76
N GLU A 242 10.63 11.07 -20.75
CA GLU A 242 9.65 10.32 -19.96
C GLU A 242 10.27 9.07 -19.32
N ILE A 243 9.64 8.58 -18.26
CA ILE A 243 9.94 7.30 -17.63
C ILE A 243 8.71 6.41 -17.74
N VAL A 244 8.91 5.17 -18.18
CA VAL A 244 7.89 4.11 -18.16
C VAL A 244 8.27 3.12 -17.07
N LEU A 245 7.51 3.09 -15.97
CA LEU A 245 7.71 2.18 -14.86
C LEU A 245 6.74 1.00 -14.98
N TYR A 246 7.29 -0.21 -15.16
CA TYR A 246 6.51 -1.43 -15.32
C TYR A 246 6.15 -2.04 -13.98
N ASP A 247 4.96 -2.66 -13.89
CA ASP A 247 4.44 -3.27 -12.66
C ASP A 247 4.59 -2.36 -11.43
N PHE A 248 4.28 -1.08 -11.56
CA PHE A 248 4.62 -0.02 -10.61
C PHE A 248 4.15 -0.27 -9.16
N HIS A 249 3.24 -1.22 -8.92
CA HIS A 249 2.86 -1.66 -7.57
C HIS A 249 3.89 -2.61 -6.92
N ARG A 250 4.87 -3.14 -7.72
CA ARG A 250 6.02 -3.96 -7.30
C ARG A 250 7.13 -3.92 -8.35
N PRO A 251 7.62 -2.73 -8.72
CA PRO A 251 8.46 -2.58 -9.88
C PRO A 251 9.86 -3.16 -9.69
N THR A 252 10.39 -3.70 -10.80
CA THR A 252 11.80 -4.09 -10.95
C THR A 252 12.40 -3.55 -12.24
N LYS A 253 11.55 -2.97 -13.14
CA LYS A 253 11.97 -2.51 -14.47
C LYS A 253 11.39 -1.15 -14.78
N PHE A 254 12.18 -0.31 -15.44
CA PHE A 254 11.73 0.94 -16.02
C PHE A 254 12.57 1.33 -17.24
N ASP A 255 11.97 2.08 -18.14
CA ASP A 255 12.64 2.71 -19.26
C ASP A 255 12.76 4.21 -19.01
N LEU A 256 13.96 4.75 -19.20
CA LEU A 256 14.22 6.19 -19.28
C LEU A 256 14.34 6.57 -20.75
N ILE A 257 13.51 7.51 -21.21
CA ILE A 257 13.45 7.97 -22.60
C ILE A 257 13.76 9.46 -22.64
N VAL A 258 14.92 9.81 -23.19
CA VAL A 258 15.39 11.21 -23.33
C VAL A 258 16.02 11.37 -24.71
N ASP A 259 15.68 12.44 -25.44
CA ASP A 259 16.19 12.71 -26.80
C ASP A 259 16.02 11.49 -27.74
N ASP A 260 14.84 10.85 -27.73
CA ASP A 260 14.51 9.64 -28.51
C ASP A 260 15.40 8.42 -28.21
N ARG A 261 16.21 8.47 -27.16
CA ARG A 261 17.01 7.34 -26.69
C ARG A 261 16.32 6.64 -25.55
N VAL A 262 16.17 5.33 -25.69
CA VAL A 262 15.60 4.46 -24.64
C VAL A 262 16.73 3.78 -23.88
N THR A 263 16.75 3.99 -22.56
CA THR A 263 17.63 3.25 -21.64
C THR A 263 16.77 2.33 -20.80
N ASN A 264 16.90 1.03 -21.04
CA ASN A 264 16.20 0.01 -20.25
C ASN A 264 16.94 -0.24 -18.93
N ASN A 265 16.23 -0.20 -17.83
CA ASN A 265 16.78 -0.43 -16.50
C ASN A 265 16.06 -1.59 -15.82
N GLU A 266 16.81 -2.46 -15.18
CA GLU A 266 16.31 -3.54 -14.35
C GLU A 266 17.03 -3.50 -13.00
N ILE A 267 16.27 -3.31 -11.91
CA ILE A 267 16.78 -3.25 -10.55
C ILE A 267 15.92 -4.21 -9.72
N LEU A 268 16.50 -5.37 -9.43
CA LEU A 268 15.79 -6.41 -8.68
C LEU A 268 15.65 -6.03 -7.20
N ASN A 269 14.61 -6.52 -6.58
CA ASN A 269 14.48 -6.47 -5.13
C ASN A 269 15.56 -7.31 -4.47
N ILE A 270 15.98 -6.94 -3.26
CA ILE A 270 17.00 -7.68 -2.49
C ILE A 270 16.49 -9.09 -2.16
N VAL A 271 15.26 -9.19 -1.70
CA VAL A 271 14.51 -10.43 -1.44
C VAL A 271 13.26 -10.42 -2.29
N ASP A 272 12.29 -9.59 -1.90
CA ASP A 272 11.02 -9.36 -2.60
C ASP A 272 10.52 -7.92 -2.40
N ASP A 273 9.26 -7.66 -2.74
CA ASP A 273 8.63 -6.33 -2.64
C ASP A 273 8.22 -5.93 -1.20
N PHE A 274 8.35 -6.82 -0.19
CA PHE A 274 8.13 -6.53 1.24
C PHE A 274 9.40 -6.16 1.99
N TYR A 275 10.54 -6.73 1.58
CA TYR A 275 11.80 -6.58 2.30
C TYR A 275 12.16 -5.11 2.59
N GLY A 276 11.96 -4.24 1.59
CA GLY A 276 12.29 -2.81 1.72
C GLY A 276 11.43 -2.09 2.76
N GLU A 277 10.14 -2.38 2.85
CA GLU A 277 9.26 -1.75 3.85
C GLU A 277 9.53 -2.29 5.27
N ILE A 278 9.78 -3.58 5.43
CA ILE A 278 10.12 -4.18 6.73
C ILE A 278 11.41 -3.57 7.27
N THR A 279 12.47 -3.55 6.48
CA THR A 279 13.76 -2.95 6.88
C THR A 279 13.65 -1.46 7.16
N HIS A 280 12.78 -0.75 6.45
CA HIS A 280 12.50 0.66 6.71
C HIS A 280 11.79 0.86 8.06
N VAL A 281 10.78 0.04 8.38
CA VAL A 281 10.13 0.05 9.72
C VAL A 281 11.17 -0.16 10.81
N HIS A 282 12.04 -1.19 10.67
CA HIS A 282 13.09 -1.48 11.64
C HIS A 282 14.05 -0.29 11.85
N ALA A 283 14.47 0.36 10.77
CA ALA A 283 15.34 1.54 10.86
C ALA A 283 14.66 2.71 11.60
N ASN A 284 13.35 2.91 11.42
CA ASN A 284 12.61 3.96 12.14
C ASN A 284 12.45 3.61 13.63
N LEU A 285 12.06 2.36 13.94
CA LEU A 285 11.91 1.92 15.35
C LEU A 285 13.22 2.02 16.12
N LYS A 286 14.34 1.61 15.54
CA LYS A 286 15.67 1.75 16.16
C LYS A 286 16.09 3.19 16.37
N ALA A 287 15.64 4.09 15.49
CA ALA A 287 15.89 5.53 15.62
C ALA A 287 14.90 6.24 16.57
N GLY A 288 13.95 5.50 17.19
CA GLY A 288 12.91 6.06 18.05
C GLY A 288 11.94 6.98 17.32
N ARG A 289 11.76 6.80 16.01
CA ARG A 289 10.82 7.59 15.23
C ARG A 289 9.42 7.00 15.35
N LEU A 290 8.42 7.87 15.34
CA LEU A 290 7.01 7.49 15.40
C LEU A 290 6.33 7.51 14.04
N GLU A 291 7.02 8.01 13.00
CA GLU A 291 6.49 8.15 11.65
C GLU A 291 7.59 7.86 10.61
N SER A 292 7.16 7.31 9.48
CA SER A 292 8.01 7.09 8.31
C SER A 292 8.22 8.39 7.52
N ASN A 293 9.46 8.67 7.12
CA ASN A 293 9.75 9.77 6.21
C ASN A 293 9.51 9.43 4.73
N ARG A 294 9.21 8.16 4.41
CA ARG A 294 8.88 7.70 3.03
C ARG A 294 7.39 7.42 2.84
N MET A 295 6.68 7.19 3.94
CA MET A 295 5.24 6.94 3.96
C MET A 295 4.64 7.60 5.21
N PRO A 296 4.62 8.95 5.28
CA PRO A 296 4.03 9.67 6.39
C PRO A 296 2.50 9.57 6.37
N MET A 297 1.85 9.77 7.52
CA MET A 297 0.40 9.78 7.67
C MET A 297 -0.28 10.78 6.73
N ALA A 298 0.36 11.91 6.47
CA ALA A 298 -0.13 12.91 5.53
C ALA A 298 -0.35 12.34 4.12
N ASP A 299 0.46 11.38 3.69
CA ASP A 299 0.30 10.74 2.37
C ASP A 299 -0.84 9.73 2.38
N THR A 300 -1.00 8.92 3.44
CA THR A 300 -2.19 8.07 3.64
C THR A 300 -3.47 8.90 3.52
N LYS A 301 -3.49 10.09 4.12
CA LYS A 301 -4.64 11.01 4.05
C LYS A 301 -4.93 11.52 2.63
N LYS A 302 -3.89 11.82 1.86
CA LYS A 302 -4.03 12.26 0.46
C LYS A 302 -4.54 11.14 -0.44
N PHE A 303 -4.05 9.91 -0.27
CA PHE A 303 -4.56 8.76 -1.03
C PHE A 303 -6.03 8.52 -0.74
N ALA A 304 -6.41 8.51 0.54
CA ALA A 304 -7.80 8.39 0.94
C ALA A 304 -8.68 9.51 0.35
N ALA A 305 -8.19 10.75 0.29
CA ALA A 305 -8.91 11.88 -0.29
C ALA A 305 -9.16 11.72 -1.80
N ILE A 306 -8.16 11.24 -2.57
CA ILE A 306 -8.32 10.95 -4.01
C ILE A 306 -9.38 9.85 -4.22
N ILE A 307 -9.32 8.79 -3.43
CA ILE A 307 -10.29 7.68 -3.51
C ILE A 307 -11.70 8.14 -3.11
N ASP A 308 -11.83 8.93 -2.04
CA ASP A 308 -13.11 9.48 -1.58
C ASP A 308 -13.75 10.38 -2.62
N GLN A 309 -12.96 11.23 -3.28
CA GLN A 309 -13.45 12.10 -4.37
C GLN A 309 -14.06 11.26 -5.49
N LEU A 310 -13.36 10.19 -5.92
CA LEU A 310 -13.87 9.30 -6.96
C LEU A 310 -15.13 8.56 -6.52
N LYS A 311 -15.16 8.05 -5.29
CA LYS A 311 -16.33 7.34 -4.75
C LYS A 311 -17.54 8.27 -4.62
N ALA A 312 -17.36 9.53 -4.25
CA ALA A 312 -18.44 10.50 -4.14
C ALA A 312 -19.11 10.83 -5.49
N GLU A 313 -18.37 10.70 -6.60
CA GLU A 313 -18.92 10.89 -7.95
C GLU A 313 -19.55 9.60 -8.53
N ILE A 314 -19.15 8.43 -8.02
CA ILE A 314 -19.64 7.12 -8.49
C ILE A 314 -20.92 6.71 -7.76
N PHE A 315 -21.08 7.06 -6.47
CA PHE A 315 -22.13 6.59 -5.55
C PHE A 315 -22.93 7.73 -4.95
#